data_965a59012e7089ec4c63bcf0f1337b5a
#
_entry.id   965a59012e7089ec4c63bcf0f1337b5a
#
_cell.length_a   1.000
_cell.length_b   1.000
_cell.length_c   1.000
_cell.angle_alpha   90.00
_cell.angle_beta   90.00
_cell.angle_gamma   90.00
#
_symmetry.space_group_name_H-M   'P 1'
#
loop_
_entity.id
_entity.type
_entity.pdbx_description
1 polymer ?
#
loop_
_entity_poly.entity_id
_entity_poly.type
_entity_poly.pdbx_seq_one_letter_code
_entity_poly.pdbx_strand_id
1 'polypeptide(L)'
;TDTTVSSLLCAPTGATYPLINNAGFPAVNANPRQSIAFAQANFTQIALSSLPSSEYVIYIDFDGDTITHPWWNDGNTIDAAPHPQAANDSWVTVVWQRVAEDFAPFDINVTTDRTVYNNTEVSKRVICVVTPTYTWNGRGGGVAFLNTFGDNVPCWTFNLEEYACADTISHEVGHTLGLVHDGASNDDD
;
A
#
# COMPACT_ATOMS: atom_id res chain seq x y z
N THR A 1 7.13 28.70 -0.94
CA THR A 1 6.35 27.55 -0.49
C THR A 1 7.27 26.36 -0.54
N ASP A 2 7.87 26.10 0.61
CA ASP A 2 8.87 25.05 0.79
C ASP A 2 8.11 23.76 1.09
N THR A 3 7.99 22.88 0.10
CA THR A 3 7.44 21.55 0.28
C THR A 3 8.58 20.67 0.78
N THR A 4 8.76 20.65 2.09
CA THR A 4 9.67 19.69 2.74
C THR A 4 9.09 18.30 2.54
N VAL A 5 9.66 17.57 1.59
CA VAL A 5 9.40 16.16 1.36
C VAL A 5 10.02 15.39 2.53
N SER A 6 9.22 15.09 3.54
CA SER A 6 9.61 14.16 4.60
C SER A 6 9.08 12.78 4.20
N SER A 7 9.94 11.97 3.58
CA SER A 7 9.66 10.55 3.40
C SER A 7 9.73 9.89 4.78
N LEU A 8 8.59 9.79 5.44
CA LEU A 8 8.49 9.08 6.71
C LEU A 8 8.47 7.58 6.43
N LEU A 9 9.60 6.94 6.64
CA LEU A 9 9.70 5.49 6.72
C LEU A 9 8.90 5.02 7.95
N CYS A 10 7.69 4.50 7.73
CA CYS A 10 6.85 4.02 8.81
C CYS A 10 7.19 2.60 9.22
N ALA A 11 7.79 2.47 10.41
CA ALA A 11 7.65 1.27 11.20
C ALA A 11 6.57 1.54 12.27
N PRO A 12 5.56 0.66 12.44
CA PRO A 12 4.59 0.85 13.51
C PRO A 12 5.31 0.84 14.86
N THR A 13 5.12 1.91 15.64
CA THR A 13 5.69 2.04 16.98
C THR A 13 5.01 1.04 17.91
N GLY A 14 5.76 0.05 18.38
CA GLY A 14 5.35 -0.85 19.46
C GLY A 14 5.07 -2.29 19.09
N ALA A 15 4.96 -2.66 17.82
CA ALA A 15 5.00 -4.04 17.42
C ALA A 15 6.46 -4.46 17.21
N THR A 16 7.00 -5.28 18.11
CA THR A 16 8.24 -6.02 17.83
C THR A 16 7.91 -7.07 16.79
N TYR A 17 7.82 -6.65 15.52
CA TYR A 17 7.84 -7.60 14.43
C TYR A 17 9.23 -8.24 14.41
N PRO A 18 9.32 -9.58 14.35
CA PRO A 18 10.61 -10.19 14.17
C PRO A 18 11.22 -9.57 12.90
N LEU A 19 12.39 -8.96 13.06
CA LEU A 19 13.21 -8.59 11.92
C LEU A 19 13.32 -9.85 11.07
N ILE A 20 12.69 -9.87 9.91
CA ILE A 20 12.86 -10.97 8.96
C ILE A 20 14.32 -10.88 8.55
N ASN A 21 15.16 -11.62 9.28
CA ASN A 21 16.53 -11.86 8.85
C ASN A 21 16.44 -12.50 7.47
N ASN A 22 17.23 -12.02 6.52
CA ASN A 22 17.40 -12.54 5.15
C ASN A 22 17.72 -14.06 5.05
N ALA A 23 17.42 -14.85 6.07
CA ALA A 23 17.76 -16.27 6.16
C ALA A 23 16.63 -17.22 5.73
N GLY A 24 15.50 -16.72 5.23
CA GLY A 24 14.35 -17.56 4.87
C GLY A 24 13.92 -17.52 3.41
N PHE A 25 14.47 -16.63 2.59
CA PHE A 25 14.21 -16.67 1.15
C PHE A 25 15.35 -17.42 0.45
N PRO A 26 15.05 -18.38 -0.45
CA PRO A 26 16.09 -18.96 -1.28
C PRO A 26 16.80 -17.82 -1.99
N ALA A 27 18.14 -17.78 -1.89
CA ALA A 27 18.95 -16.82 -2.60
C ALA A 27 18.63 -16.96 -4.09
N VAL A 28 17.81 -16.05 -4.60
CA VAL A 28 17.62 -15.92 -6.04
C VAL A 28 18.94 -15.35 -6.52
N ASN A 29 19.74 -16.19 -7.17
CA ASN A 29 20.91 -15.74 -7.91
C ASN A 29 20.45 -14.67 -8.87
N ALA A 30 20.64 -13.43 -8.51
CA ALA A 30 20.35 -12.28 -9.35
C ALA A 30 21.34 -12.29 -10.51
N ASN A 31 20.98 -12.99 -11.56
CA ASN A 31 21.56 -12.77 -12.87
C ASN A 31 20.92 -11.49 -13.41
N PRO A 32 21.65 -10.38 -13.56
CA PRO A 32 21.06 -9.07 -13.82
C PRO A 32 20.52 -8.91 -15.27
N ARG A 33 20.26 -10.00 -15.97
CA ARG A 33 19.81 -10.00 -17.38
C ARG A 33 18.65 -10.92 -17.70
N GLN A 34 18.00 -11.53 -16.72
CA GLN A 34 16.70 -12.12 -16.96
C GLN A 34 15.65 -11.18 -16.35
N SER A 35 15.08 -10.31 -17.19
CA SER A 35 13.75 -9.81 -16.96
C SER A 35 12.84 -11.05 -16.87
N ILE A 36 12.56 -11.48 -15.66
CA ILE A 36 11.44 -12.39 -15.44
C ILE A 36 10.24 -11.52 -15.79
N ALA A 37 9.72 -11.68 -17.01
CA ALA A 37 8.38 -11.25 -17.30
C ALA A 37 7.52 -12.06 -16.33
N PHE A 38 7.13 -11.44 -15.22
CA PHE A 38 6.03 -11.94 -14.42
C PHE A 38 4.85 -11.93 -15.39
N ALA A 39 4.46 -13.11 -15.86
CA ALA A 39 3.17 -13.23 -16.51
C ALA A 39 2.18 -12.62 -15.50
N GLN A 40 1.54 -11.51 -15.85
CA GLN A 40 0.39 -11.05 -15.10
C GLN A 40 -0.50 -12.27 -14.97
N ALA A 41 -0.58 -12.78 -13.75
CA ALA A 41 -1.38 -13.94 -13.49
C ALA A 41 -2.80 -13.57 -13.92
N ASN A 42 -3.41 -14.36 -14.82
CA ASN A 42 -4.77 -14.15 -15.30
C ASN A 42 -5.77 -14.50 -14.16
N PHE A 43 -5.64 -13.84 -13.02
CA PHE A 43 -6.66 -13.90 -12.01
C PHE A 43 -7.28 -12.50 -11.85
N THR A 44 -8.57 -12.47 -11.56
CA THR A 44 -9.27 -11.24 -11.21
C THR A 44 -9.37 -11.19 -9.69
N GLN A 45 -8.84 -10.13 -9.11
CA GLN A 45 -9.02 -9.85 -7.68
C GLN A 45 -10.51 -9.83 -7.34
N ILE A 46 -10.92 -10.45 -6.21
CA ILE A 46 -12.31 -10.37 -5.75
C ILE A 46 -12.72 -8.91 -5.54
N ALA A 47 -13.88 -8.53 -6.07
CA ALA A 47 -14.43 -7.18 -5.97
C ALA A 47 -15.24 -7.03 -4.68
N LEU A 48 -14.74 -6.22 -3.74
CA LEU A 48 -15.35 -5.92 -2.45
C LEU A 48 -15.54 -4.40 -2.31
N SER A 49 -16.57 -3.97 -1.60
CA SER A 49 -16.86 -2.55 -1.34
C SER A 49 -17.59 -2.39 -0.02
N SER A 50 -17.08 -1.53 0.87
CA SER A 50 -17.65 -1.32 2.21
C SER A 50 -18.81 -0.33 2.21
N LEU A 51 -18.74 0.72 1.39
CA LEU A 51 -19.75 1.78 1.29
C LEU A 51 -19.91 2.24 -0.18
N PRO A 52 -20.58 1.45 -1.04
CA PRO A 52 -20.69 1.77 -2.48
C PRO A 52 -21.37 3.10 -2.82
N SER A 53 -22.06 3.71 -1.86
CA SER A 53 -22.73 5.01 -2.03
C SER A 53 -21.83 6.20 -1.79
N SER A 54 -20.65 6.01 -1.20
CA SER A 54 -19.69 7.09 -0.95
C SER A 54 -19.05 7.56 -2.26
N GLU A 55 -18.81 8.86 -2.34
CA GLU A 55 -18.04 9.48 -3.42
C GLU A 55 -16.53 9.36 -3.20
N TYR A 56 -16.07 9.07 -1.98
CA TYR A 56 -14.67 8.93 -1.63
C TYR A 56 -14.25 7.47 -1.63
N VAL A 57 -13.10 7.17 -2.21
CA VAL A 57 -12.67 5.80 -2.45
C VAL A 57 -11.23 5.57 -2.01
N ILE A 58 -11.04 4.54 -1.21
CA ILE A 58 -9.75 3.90 -0.95
C ILE A 58 -9.76 2.59 -1.74
N TYR A 59 -8.87 2.48 -2.73
CA TYR A 59 -8.70 1.25 -3.49
C TYR A 59 -7.47 0.49 -2.99
N ILE A 60 -7.67 -0.77 -2.62
CA ILE A 60 -6.59 -1.68 -2.22
C ILE A 60 -6.26 -2.57 -3.40
N ASP A 61 -5.04 -2.44 -3.90
CA ASP A 61 -4.53 -3.18 -5.03
C ASP A 61 -3.64 -4.33 -4.57
N PHE A 62 -4.12 -5.56 -4.69
CA PHE A 62 -3.35 -6.78 -4.41
C PHE A 62 -2.83 -7.46 -5.68
N ASP A 63 -3.37 -7.13 -6.85
CA ASP A 63 -3.07 -7.81 -8.11
C ASP A 63 -1.89 -7.20 -8.88
N GLY A 64 -1.29 -6.16 -8.31
CA GLY A 64 -0.09 -5.52 -8.82
C GLY A 64 -0.36 -4.49 -9.90
N ASP A 65 0.57 -3.56 -10.07
CA ASP A 65 0.44 -2.45 -11.00
C ASP A 65 1.79 -2.01 -11.56
N THR A 66 1.76 -1.30 -12.68
CA THR A 66 2.93 -0.62 -13.25
C THR A 66 2.76 0.87 -13.04
N ILE A 67 3.51 1.43 -12.10
CA ILE A 67 3.37 2.82 -11.65
C ILE A 67 4.60 3.63 -12.03
N THR A 68 4.37 4.77 -12.67
CA THR A 68 5.38 5.81 -12.91
C THR A 68 4.89 7.10 -12.30
N HIS A 69 5.58 7.58 -11.26
CA HIS A 69 5.21 8.81 -10.56
C HIS A 69 6.47 9.58 -10.15
N PRO A 70 6.54 10.91 -10.38
CA PRO A 70 7.77 11.68 -10.16
C PRO A 70 8.27 11.68 -8.71
N TRP A 71 7.42 11.39 -7.72
CA TRP A 71 7.79 11.37 -6.31
C TRP A 71 8.24 9.98 -5.83
N TRP A 72 8.07 8.94 -6.63
CA TRP A 72 8.48 7.58 -6.30
C TRP A 72 9.62 7.11 -7.19
N ASN A 73 10.59 6.40 -6.62
CA ASN A 73 11.68 5.75 -7.35
C ASN A 73 12.43 6.71 -8.31
N ASP A 74 12.63 7.97 -7.88
CA ASP A 74 13.25 9.03 -8.72
C ASP A 74 12.56 9.23 -10.09
N GLY A 75 11.25 8.97 -10.14
CA GLY A 75 10.44 9.05 -11.36
C GLY A 75 10.58 7.84 -12.30
N ASN A 76 11.32 6.82 -11.90
CA ASN A 76 11.41 5.59 -12.68
C ASN A 76 10.18 4.70 -12.45
N THR A 77 9.83 3.93 -13.47
CA THR A 77 8.71 2.97 -13.39
C THR A 77 8.96 1.91 -12.33
N ILE A 78 7.92 1.63 -11.55
CA ILE A 78 7.86 0.55 -10.57
C ILE A 78 6.90 -0.50 -11.12
N ASP A 79 7.42 -1.67 -11.44
CA ASP A 79 6.62 -2.85 -11.76
C ASP A 79 6.32 -3.59 -10.46
N ALA A 80 5.19 -3.23 -9.83
CA ALA A 80 4.75 -3.81 -8.58
C ALA A 80 4.17 -5.20 -8.82
N ALA A 81 4.87 -6.22 -8.33
CA ALA A 81 4.39 -7.59 -8.42
C ALA A 81 3.13 -7.79 -7.56
N PRO A 82 2.20 -8.68 -7.97
CA PRO A 82 1.05 -9.04 -7.16
C PRO A 82 1.45 -9.56 -5.78
N HIS A 83 0.59 -9.30 -4.78
CA HIS A 83 0.73 -9.93 -3.47
C HIS A 83 0.65 -11.46 -3.61
N PRO A 84 1.47 -12.27 -2.91
CA PRO A 84 1.45 -13.73 -3.05
C PRO A 84 0.08 -14.39 -2.77
N GLN A 85 -0.77 -13.74 -1.99
CA GLN A 85 -2.12 -14.19 -1.67
C GLN A 85 -3.22 -13.47 -2.49
N ALA A 86 -2.87 -12.69 -3.50
CA ALA A 86 -3.83 -11.90 -4.26
C ALA A 86 -4.96 -12.73 -4.90
N ALA A 87 -4.68 -13.98 -5.25
CA ALA A 87 -5.67 -14.94 -5.78
C ALA A 87 -6.43 -15.73 -4.70
N ASN A 88 -6.16 -15.47 -3.41
CA ASN A 88 -6.85 -16.12 -2.29
C ASN A 88 -7.96 -15.21 -1.76
N ASP A 89 -9.17 -15.39 -2.29
CA ASP A 89 -10.34 -14.56 -1.94
C ASP A 89 -10.58 -14.47 -0.44
N SER A 90 -10.36 -15.54 0.31
CA SER A 90 -10.56 -15.56 1.76
C SER A 90 -9.55 -14.65 2.46
N TRP A 91 -8.28 -14.70 2.06
CA TRP A 91 -7.23 -13.86 2.61
C TRP A 91 -7.48 -12.38 2.26
N VAL A 92 -7.77 -12.07 0.99
CA VAL A 92 -8.11 -10.73 0.54
C VAL A 92 -9.30 -10.17 1.30
N THR A 93 -10.34 -11.00 1.52
CA THR A 93 -11.55 -10.59 2.25
C THR A 93 -11.23 -10.24 3.70
N VAL A 94 -10.39 -11.01 4.40
CA VAL A 94 -10.02 -10.73 5.80
C VAL A 94 -9.23 -9.43 5.90
N VAL A 95 -8.24 -9.21 5.04
CA VAL A 95 -7.46 -7.95 5.02
C VAL A 95 -8.37 -6.76 4.71
N TRP A 96 -9.18 -6.87 3.67
CA TRP A 96 -10.13 -5.82 3.29
C TRP A 96 -11.12 -5.49 4.42
N GLN A 97 -11.69 -6.50 5.09
CA GLN A 97 -12.64 -6.27 6.19
C GLN A 97 -12.03 -5.46 7.32
N ARG A 98 -10.78 -5.74 7.70
CA ARG A 98 -10.08 -5.00 8.75
C ARG A 98 -9.89 -3.54 8.37
N VAL A 99 -9.40 -3.28 7.16
CA VAL A 99 -9.25 -1.91 6.65
C VAL A 99 -10.62 -1.22 6.57
N ALA A 100 -11.66 -1.92 6.10
CA ALA A 100 -13.02 -1.38 6.04
C ALA A 100 -13.59 -1.04 7.44
N GLU A 101 -13.25 -1.82 8.47
CA GLU A 101 -13.60 -1.53 9.86
C GLU A 101 -12.92 -0.26 10.38
N ASP A 102 -11.66 -0.05 10.08
CA ASP A 102 -10.90 1.14 10.48
C ASP A 102 -11.49 2.43 9.88
N PHE A 103 -11.98 2.34 8.65
CA PHE A 103 -12.59 3.47 7.95
C PHE A 103 -14.12 3.54 8.08
N ALA A 104 -14.76 2.61 8.81
CA ALA A 104 -16.22 2.58 8.97
C ALA A 104 -16.86 3.86 9.55
N PRO A 105 -16.17 4.67 10.41
CA PRO A 105 -16.71 5.92 10.91
C PRO A 105 -16.78 7.05 9.86
N PHE A 106 -16.15 6.88 8.70
CA PHE A 106 -16.00 7.90 7.67
C PHE A 106 -16.89 7.62 6.46
N ASP A 107 -17.25 8.67 5.72
CA ASP A 107 -17.93 8.52 4.42
C ASP A 107 -16.90 8.19 3.32
N ILE A 108 -16.32 6.99 3.42
CA ILE A 108 -15.29 6.49 2.49
C ILE A 108 -15.62 5.04 2.15
N ASN A 109 -15.59 4.71 0.87
CA ASN A 109 -15.70 3.34 0.37
C ASN A 109 -14.30 2.70 0.28
N VAL A 110 -14.04 1.72 1.11
CA VAL A 110 -12.86 0.83 0.96
C VAL A 110 -13.23 -0.26 -0.04
N THR A 111 -12.49 -0.34 -1.14
CA THR A 111 -12.81 -1.27 -2.23
C THR A 111 -11.58 -2.00 -2.77
N THR A 112 -11.80 -3.19 -3.28
CA THR A 112 -10.84 -3.95 -4.09
C THR A 112 -11.25 -4.00 -5.57
N ASP A 113 -12.30 -3.25 -5.96
CA ASP A 113 -12.77 -3.18 -7.34
C ASP A 113 -12.08 -2.03 -8.10
N ARG A 114 -11.18 -2.40 -9.00
CA ARG A 114 -10.46 -1.45 -9.89
C ARG A 114 -11.42 -0.60 -10.71
N THR A 115 -12.60 -1.12 -11.05
CA THR A 115 -13.61 -0.38 -11.83
C THR A 115 -14.17 0.78 -11.03
N VAL A 116 -14.46 0.56 -9.74
CA VAL A 116 -14.91 1.61 -8.82
C VAL A 116 -13.85 2.70 -8.72
N TYR A 117 -12.59 2.32 -8.49
CA TYR A 117 -11.48 3.27 -8.44
C TYR A 117 -11.35 4.08 -9.73
N ASN A 118 -11.35 3.44 -10.89
CA ASN A 118 -11.15 4.12 -12.17
C ASN A 118 -12.30 5.08 -12.52
N ASN A 119 -13.51 4.81 -12.07
CA ASN A 119 -14.70 5.66 -12.29
C ASN A 119 -14.84 6.78 -11.26
N THR A 120 -14.05 6.78 -10.19
CA THR A 120 -14.06 7.85 -9.19
C THR A 120 -13.14 8.99 -9.63
N GLU A 121 -13.55 10.24 -9.39
CA GLU A 121 -12.72 11.42 -9.66
C GLU A 121 -11.40 11.35 -8.88
N VAL A 122 -10.31 11.80 -9.51
CA VAL A 122 -8.97 11.77 -8.90
C VAL A 122 -8.97 12.44 -7.52
N SER A 123 -9.62 13.59 -7.39
CA SER A 123 -9.70 14.36 -6.14
C SER A 123 -10.44 13.66 -4.98
N LYS A 124 -11.05 12.51 -5.26
CA LYS A 124 -11.87 11.76 -4.29
C LYS A 124 -11.35 10.33 -4.06
N ARG A 125 -10.16 10.03 -4.50
CA ARG A 125 -9.65 8.66 -4.40
C ARG A 125 -8.18 8.58 -4.04
N VAL A 126 -7.79 7.44 -3.47
CA VAL A 126 -6.40 7.02 -3.30
C VAL A 126 -6.27 5.54 -3.62
N ILE A 127 -5.10 5.14 -4.10
CA ILE A 127 -4.72 3.74 -4.26
C ILE A 127 -3.63 3.39 -3.25
N CYS A 128 -3.81 2.25 -2.56
CA CYS A 128 -2.77 1.60 -1.77
C CYS A 128 -2.32 0.33 -2.50
N VAL A 129 -1.08 0.31 -2.96
CA VAL A 129 -0.50 -0.83 -3.69
C VAL A 129 0.15 -1.78 -2.70
N VAL A 130 -0.35 -3.01 -2.64
CA VAL A 130 0.13 -4.06 -1.73
C VAL A 130 1.01 -5.02 -2.51
N THR A 131 2.33 -4.96 -2.29
CA THR A 131 3.29 -5.64 -3.15
C THR A 131 4.55 -6.11 -2.40
N PRO A 132 5.16 -7.24 -2.80
CA PRO A 132 6.50 -7.60 -2.36
C PRO A 132 7.62 -6.77 -3.00
N THR A 133 7.31 -5.88 -3.95
CA THR A 133 8.29 -5.07 -4.69
C THR A 133 8.65 -3.81 -3.90
N TYR A 134 9.59 -3.90 -2.96
CA TYR A 134 9.97 -2.79 -2.05
C TYR A 134 11.40 -2.28 -2.22
N THR A 135 12.23 -2.90 -3.05
CA THR A 135 13.68 -2.63 -3.12
C THR A 135 14.01 -1.19 -3.53
N TRP A 136 13.14 -0.54 -4.25
CA TRP A 136 13.25 0.85 -4.67
C TRP A 136 13.05 1.84 -3.49
N ASN A 137 12.29 1.45 -2.46
CA ASN A 137 12.02 2.27 -1.28
C ASN A 137 12.99 1.99 -0.11
N GLY A 138 13.75 0.89 -0.18
CA GLY A 138 14.64 0.48 0.88
C GLY A 138 13.96 -0.40 1.94
N ARG A 139 13.84 0.06 3.19
CA ARG A 139 13.26 -0.71 4.30
C ARG A 139 12.00 -0.04 4.82
N GLY A 140 11.02 -0.83 5.24
CA GLY A 140 9.78 -0.36 5.85
C GLY A 140 8.64 -1.34 5.60
N GLY A 141 7.58 -1.24 6.38
CA GLY A 141 6.34 -2.00 6.19
C GLY A 141 5.44 -1.39 5.13
N GLY A 142 5.55 -0.08 4.91
CA GLY A 142 4.84 0.69 3.91
C GLY A 142 5.45 2.08 3.76
N VAL A 143 4.88 2.90 2.91
CA VAL A 143 5.25 4.30 2.71
C VAL A 143 4.12 5.10 2.05
N ALA A 144 3.92 6.32 2.55
CA ALA A 144 3.01 7.30 1.96
C ALA A 144 3.55 8.72 2.11
N PHE A 145 3.04 9.63 1.30
CA PHE A 145 3.20 11.07 1.53
C PHE A 145 2.01 11.63 2.30
N LEU A 146 2.27 12.59 3.19
CA LEU A 146 1.22 13.25 3.98
C LEU A 146 0.32 14.12 3.10
N ASN A 147 -1.00 14.13 3.39
CA ASN A 147 -2.00 14.98 2.73
C ASN A 147 -2.09 14.81 1.21
N THR A 148 -1.92 13.59 0.71
CA THR A 148 -1.95 13.30 -0.74
C THR A 148 -3.21 12.60 -1.21
N PHE A 149 -4.22 12.42 -0.32
CA PHE A 149 -5.51 11.91 -0.74
C PHE A 149 -6.12 12.83 -1.82
N GLY A 150 -6.43 12.27 -2.98
CA GLY A 150 -6.96 13.03 -4.11
C GLY A 150 -5.91 13.66 -5.03
N ASP A 151 -4.62 13.49 -4.79
CA ASP A 151 -3.54 14.05 -5.62
C ASP A 151 -2.99 13.06 -6.66
N ASN A 152 -3.63 11.90 -6.80
CA ASN A 152 -3.17 10.81 -7.67
C ASN A 152 -1.77 10.25 -7.31
N VAL A 153 -1.41 10.35 -6.04
CA VAL A 153 -0.17 9.81 -5.48
C VAL A 153 -0.50 8.49 -4.78
N PRO A 154 0.01 7.35 -5.23
CA PRO A 154 -0.22 6.07 -4.55
C PRO A 154 0.51 6.02 -3.22
N CYS A 155 -0.06 5.27 -2.25
CA CYS A 155 0.69 4.78 -1.11
C CYS A 155 1.00 3.29 -1.27
N TRP A 156 1.87 2.74 -0.44
CA TRP A 156 2.44 1.44 -0.63
C TRP A 156 2.46 0.63 0.67
N THR A 157 2.15 -0.66 0.57
CA THR A 157 2.26 -1.63 1.65
C THR A 157 3.13 -2.80 1.22
N PHE A 158 4.15 -3.12 2.03
CA PHE A 158 5.11 -4.18 1.77
C PHE A 158 5.03 -5.33 2.77
N ASN A 159 4.22 -5.18 3.83
CA ASN A 159 3.93 -6.24 4.77
C ASN A 159 3.01 -7.28 4.13
N LEU A 160 3.44 -8.56 4.15
CA LEU A 160 2.75 -9.64 3.45
C LEU A 160 1.93 -10.55 4.37
N GLU A 161 2.09 -10.41 5.69
CA GLU A 161 1.30 -11.13 6.68
C GLU A 161 -0.06 -10.47 6.87
N GLU A 162 -1.11 -11.26 6.98
CA GLU A 162 -2.51 -10.81 6.94
C GLU A 162 -2.81 -9.61 7.85
N TYR A 163 -2.47 -9.71 9.15
CA TYR A 163 -2.74 -8.64 10.11
C TYR A 163 -1.83 -7.43 9.89
N ALA A 164 -0.53 -7.66 9.73
CA ALA A 164 0.43 -6.59 9.49
C ALA A 164 0.16 -5.88 8.16
N CYS A 165 -0.36 -6.59 7.16
CA CYS A 165 -0.77 -6.01 5.89
C CYS A 165 -1.94 -5.03 6.10
N ALA A 166 -3.02 -5.46 6.78
CA ALA A 166 -4.18 -4.61 7.03
C ALA A 166 -3.82 -3.37 7.85
N ASP A 167 -3.07 -3.55 8.96
CA ASP A 167 -2.63 -2.45 9.82
C ASP A 167 -1.77 -1.46 9.05
N THR A 168 -0.87 -1.95 8.16
CA THR A 168 -0.03 -1.08 7.33
C THR A 168 -0.85 -0.34 6.28
N ILE A 169 -1.82 -0.98 5.62
CA ILE A 169 -2.71 -0.30 4.66
C ILE A 169 -3.42 0.87 5.35
N SER A 170 -4.05 0.62 6.50
CA SER A 170 -4.77 1.65 7.25
C SER A 170 -3.85 2.80 7.68
N HIS A 171 -2.62 2.48 8.09
CA HIS A 171 -1.61 3.43 8.50
C HIS A 171 -1.17 4.33 7.31
N GLU A 172 -0.79 3.75 6.19
CA GLU A 172 -0.31 4.50 5.01
C GLU A 172 -1.43 5.33 4.37
N VAL A 173 -2.64 4.79 4.31
CA VAL A 173 -3.81 5.56 3.86
C VAL A 173 -4.09 6.71 4.85
N GLY A 174 -3.94 6.46 6.16
CA GLY A 174 -4.04 7.51 7.18
C GLY A 174 -3.10 8.68 6.93
N HIS A 175 -1.85 8.41 6.52
CA HIS A 175 -0.92 9.48 6.12
C HIS A 175 -1.41 10.27 4.91
N THR A 176 -1.99 9.64 3.91
CA THR A 176 -2.57 10.37 2.77
C THR A 176 -3.70 11.32 3.20
N LEU A 177 -4.42 10.97 4.26
CA LEU A 177 -5.47 11.79 4.88
C LEU A 177 -4.93 12.83 5.88
N GLY A 178 -3.61 12.89 6.08
CA GLY A 178 -2.95 13.89 6.93
C GLY A 178 -2.70 13.45 8.36
N LEU A 179 -2.91 12.18 8.70
CA LEU A 179 -2.55 11.67 10.03
C LEU A 179 -1.03 11.54 10.14
N VAL A 180 -0.49 12.05 11.21
CA VAL A 180 0.94 11.94 11.57
C VAL A 180 1.11 10.94 12.70
N HIS A 181 2.35 10.50 12.93
CA HIS A 181 2.65 9.72 14.13
C HIS A 181 2.47 10.60 15.37
N ASP A 182 1.75 10.11 16.36
CA ASP A 182 1.54 10.79 17.65
C ASP A 182 2.51 10.32 18.76
N GLY A 183 3.52 9.56 18.38
CA GLY A 183 4.60 9.17 19.28
C GLY A 183 5.44 10.39 19.68
N ALA A 184 5.65 10.60 20.98
CA ALA A 184 6.61 11.57 21.43
C ALA A 184 8.00 11.21 20.88
N SER A 185 8.59 12.09 20.06
CA SER A 185 10.02 12.01 19.79
C SER A 185 10.72 12.39 21.10
N ASN A 186 11.39 11.43 21.72
CA ASN A 186 12.24 11.70 22.90
C ASN A 186 13.57 12.35 22.45
N ASP A 187 13.52 13.21 21.45
CA ASP A 187 14.69 13.92 20.92
C ASP A 187 14.86 15.32 21.53
N ASP A 188 14.35 15.52 22.78
CA ASP A 188 14.64 16.67 23.60
C ASP A 188 15.63 16.27 24.71
N ASP A 189 16.89 15.96 24.33
CA ASP A 189 18.06 16.01 25.23
C ASP A 189 19.30 16.49 24.47
#